data_cc0ae9d82a5540c0f77fd12b95fadb44
#
_entry.id   cc0ae9d82a5540c0f77fd12b95fadb44
#
_cell.length_a   1.000
_cell.length_b   1.000
_cell.length_c   1.000
_cell.angle_alpha   90.00
_cell.angle_beta   90.00
_cell.angle_gamma   90.00
#
_symmetry.space_group_name_H-M   'P 1'
#
loop_
_entity.id
_entity.type
_entity.pdbx_description
1 polymer ?
#
loop_
_entity_poly.entity_id
_entity_poly.type
_entity_poly.pdbx_seq_one_letter_code
_entity_poly.pdbx_strand_id
1 'polypeptide(L)'
;GLPAGYVLCHISREAAVALILRQRSAKPSSTDILFIKRAEKAGDPWSGHMAFPGGHKESYDDGLRGAAMRETSEEIGLDLEDSKYLGALDHEQANPRGRVLNMLIAPHVFQITGDPAFTPNHEVAEVVWAPLNVLAANTLHSTETMPMGGRPTIFNGYRLERGHFVWGLTYRILKSFFATVDPTWQPPNEID
;
A
#
# COMPACT_ATOMS: atom_id res chain seq x y z
N GLY A 1 -19.24 -41.27 -15.45
CA GLY A 1 -19.04 -39.97 -16.02
C GLY A 1 -19.23 -38.92 -14.95
N LEU A 2 -18.13 -38.24 -14.57
CA LEU A 2 -18.20 -37.07 -13.70
C LEU A 2 -18.90 -35.96 -14.48
N PRO A 3 -19.86 -35.22 -13.88
CA PRO A 3 -20.48 -34.11 -14.57
C PRO A 3 -19.41 -33.04 -14.85
N ALA A 4 -19.28 -32.68 -16.10
CA ALA A 4 -18.53 -31.55 -16.55
C ALA A 4 -19.10 -30.29 -15.87
N GLY A 5 -18.31 -29.60 -15.06
CA GLY A 5 -18.75 -28.33 -14.53
C GLY A 5 -18.33 -28.00 -13.11
N TYR A 6 -17.33 -28.64 -12.53
CA TYR A 6 -16.64 -28.04 -11.40
C TYR A 6 -15.66 -27.02 -11.94
N VAL A 7 -16.17 -25.85 -12.30
CA VAL A 7 -15.35 -24.65 -12.23
C VAL A 7 -15.07 -24.51 -10.74
N LEU A 8 -13.86 -24.91 -10.34
CA LEU A 8 -13.31 -24.46 -9.07
C LEU A 8 -13.31 -22.94 -9.15
N CYS A 9 -14.36 -22.34 -8.65
CA CYS A 9 -14.40 -20.93 -8.40
C CYS A 9 -13.33 -20.71 -7.34
N HIS A 10 -12.10 -20.44 -7.79
CA HIS A 10 -11.08 -19.92 -6.90
C HIS A 10 -11.66 -18.60 -6.41
N ILE A 11 -12.25 -18.62 -5.21
CA ILE A 11 -12.70 -17.41 -4.56
C ILE A 11 -11.44 -16.58 -4.34
N SER A 12 -11.24 -15.58 -5.21
CA SER A 12 -10.17 -14.61 -5.05
C SER A 12 -10.37 -13.95 -3.71
N ARG A 13 -9.39 -14.06 -2.83
CA ARG A 13 -9.39 -13.28 -1.59
C ARG A 13 -9.27 -11.82 -1.98
N GLU A 14 -10.05 -10.98 -1.32
CA GLU A 14 -10.04 -9.55 -1.53
C GLU A 14 -9.51 -8.86 -0.29
N ALA A 15 -8.62 -7.90 -0.51
CA ALA A 15 -8.12 -7.01 0.52
C ALA A 15 -8.15 -5.58 -0.01
N ALA A 16 -8.12 -4.62 0.89
CA ALA A 16 -8.12 -3.21 0.55
C ALA A 16 -7.04 -2.49 1.33
N VAL A 17 -6.47 -1.46 0.71
CA VAL A 17 -5.51 -0.57 1.37
C VAL A 17 -5.98 0.88 1.24
N ALA A 18 -5.58 1.71 2.20
CA ALA A 18 -5.89 3.13 2.23
C ALA A 18 -4.63 3.94 1.90
N LEU A 19 -4.68 4.69 0.80
CA LEU A 19 -3.70 5.74 0.51
C LEU A 19 -4.22 7.02 1.16
N ILE A 20 -3.53 7.49 2.20
CA ILE A 20 -3.99 8.58 3.05
C ILE A 20 -3.09 9.78 2.80
N LEU A 21 -3.68 10.85 2.28
CA LEU A 21 -3.01 12.10 1.96
C LEU A 21 -3.36 13.16 2.99
N ARG A 22 -2.41 14.03 3.29
CA ARG A 22 -2.66 15.25 4.06
C ARG A 22 -1.93 16.42 3.44
N GLN A 23 -2.52 17.61 3.50
CA GLN A 23 -1.84 18.85 3.16
C GLN A 23 -1.37 19.53 4.43
N ARG A 24 -0.06 19.84 4.52
CA ARG A 24 0.53 20.60 5.63
C ARG A 24 0.26 22.10 5.49
N SER A 25 -0.01 22.57 4.28
CA SER A 25 -0.33 23.97 3.96
C SER A 25 -1.20 24.03 2.71
N ALA A 26 -1.61 25.24 2.30
CA ALA A 26 -2.40 25.43 1.08
C ALA A 26 -1.64 25.12 -0.23
N LYS A 27 -0.31 24.95 -0.16
CA LYS A 27 0.52 24.63 -1.33
C LYS A 27 0.39 23.15 -1.69
N PRO A 28 0.11 22.78 -2.97
CA PRO A 28 0.05 21.39 -3.40
C PRO A 28 1.33 20.59 -3.11
N SER A 29 2.51 21.25 -3.17
CA SER A 29 3.81 20.65 -2.85
C SER A 29 3.97 20.23 -1.39
N SER A 30 3.03 20.58 -0.51
CA SER A 30 3.06 20.23 0.91
C SER A 30 2.20 19.01 1.24
N THR A 31 1.83 18.21 0.24
CA THR A 31 1.07 16.98 0.46
C THR A 31 1.99 15.85 0.87
N ASP A 32 1.61 15.17 1.95
CA ASP A 32 2.26 13.94 2.41
C ASP A 32 1.37 12.73 2.15
N ILE A 33 2.00 11.58 2.02
CA ILE A 33 1.33 10.28 1.97
C ILE A 33 1.79 9.42 3.15
N LEU A 34 0.86 8.67 3.74
CA LEU A 34 1.10 7.86 4.92
C LEU A 34 1.53 6.44 4.54
N PHE A 35 2.61 5.97 5.18
CA PHE A 35 3.01 4.57 5.18
C PHE A 35 3.04 4.03 6.60
N ILE A 36 2.88 2.72 6.73
CA ILE A 36 3.15 2.00 7.96
C ILE A 36 4.34 1.07 7.74
N LYS A 37 5.15 0.89 8.79
CA LYS A 37 6.11 -0.21 8.84
C LYS A 37 5.44 -1.36 9.59
N ARG A 38 5.29 -2.49 8.93
CA ARG A 38 4.70 -3.68 9.55
C ARG A 38 5.63 -4.22 10.63
N ALA A 39 5.05 -4.65 11.74
CA ALA A 39 5.81 -5.28 12.82
C ALA A 39 6.46 -6.58 12.34
N GLU A 40 7.61 -6.92 12.92
CA GLU A 40 8.26 -8.19 12.68
C GLU A 40 7.40 -9.34 13.25
N LYS A 41 7.06 -10.29 12.40
CA LYS A 41 6.23 -11.44 12.76
C LYS A 41 6.68 -12.68 11.99
N ALA A 42 7.02 -13.74 12.71
CA ALA A 42 7.40 -15.02 12.11
C ALA A 42 6.24 -15.56 11.25
N GLY A 43 6.56 -15.98 10.02
CA GLY A 43 5.57 -16.52 9.08
C GLY A 43 4.78 -15.49 8.28
N ASP A 44 4.91 -14.21 8.58
CA ASP A 44 4.32 -13.13 7.77
C ASP A 44 5.26 -12.81 6.60
N PRO A 45 4.82 -13.02 5.33
CA PRO A 45 5.67 -12.74 4.16
C PRO A 45 5.96 -11.24 3.98
N TRP A 46 5.19 -10.36 4.62
CA TRP A 46 5.39 -8.91 4.57
C TRP A 46 5.95 -8.33 5.86
N SER A 47 6.54 -9.18 6.72
CA SER A 47 7.12 -8.79 8.01
C SER A 47 8.18 -7.70 7.85
N GLY A 48 8.04 -6.59 8.59
CA GLY A 48 8.95 -5.46 8.55
C GLY A 48 8.87 -4.58 7.30
N HIS A 49 8.00 -4.91 6.34
CA HIS A 49 7.86 -4.15 5.09
C HIS A 49 7.10 -2.85 5.30
N MET A 50 7.42 -1.86 4.47
CA MET A 50 6.61 -0.65 4.35
C MET A 50 5.36 -0.96 3.55
N ALA A 51 4.23 -0.47 4.02
CA ALA A 51 2.93 -0.73 3.42
C ALA A 51 1.99 0.45 3.60
N PHE A 52 0.85 0.40 2.92
CA PHE A 52 -0.30 1.21 3.27
C PHE A 52 -1.14 0.48 4.33
N PRO A 53 -1.85 1.20 5.21
CA PRO A 53 -2.81 0.55 6.10
C PRO A 53 -3.84 -0.22 5.30
N GLY A 54 -4.21 -1.40 5.76
CA GLY A 54 -5.18 -2.22 5.07
C GLY A 54 -5.17 -3.67 5.49
N GLY A 55 -6.02 -4.46 4.88
CA GLY A 55 -6.15 -5.88 5.16
C GLY A 55 -7.32 -6.54 4.42
N HIS A 56 -7.61 -7.77 4.83
CA HIS A 56 -8.66 -8.57 4.21
C HIS A 56 -10.05 -7.98 4.42
N LYS A 57 -10.86 -8.02 3.35
CA LYS A 57 -12.27 -7.70 3.45
C LYS A 57 -12.99 -8.81 4.22
N GLU A 58 -13.78 -8.40 5.21
CA GLU A 58 -14.67 -9.26 5.97
C GLU A 58 -16.12 -9.13 5.47
N SER A 59 -16.96 -10.11 5.79
CA SER A 59 -18.35 -10.13 5.33
C SER A 59 -19.20 -8.96 5.85
N TYR A 60 -18.81 -8.40 6.99
CA TYR A 60 -19.50 -7.25 7.62
C TYR A 60 -19.00 -5.89 7.11
N ASP A 61 -17.96 -5.86 6.28
CA ASP A 61 -17.47 -4.61 5.72
C ASP A 61 -18.40 -4.07 4.64
N ASP A 62 -18.58 -2.76 4.61
CA ASP A 62 -19.29 -2.07 3.55
C ASP A 62 -18.38 -1.91 2.33
N GLY A 63 -18.22 -3.01 1.60
CA GLY A 63 -17.34 -3.09 0.45
C GLY A 63 -15.85 -2.99 0.78
N LEU A 64 -15.04 -2.87 -0.25
CA LEU A 64 -13.57 -2.76 -0.12
C LEU A 64 -13.15 -1.43 0.49
N ARG A 65 -13.87 -0.35 0.19
CA ARG A 65 -13.64 0.94 0.84
C ARG A 65 -13.87 0.84 2.36
N GLY A 66 -14.93 0.19 2.78
CA GLY A 66 -15.21 -0.04 4.21
C GLY A 66 -14.13 -0.89 4.88
N ALA A 67 -13.61 -1.90 4.18
CA ALA A 67 -12.50 -2.71 4.68
C ALA A 67 -11.24 -1.87 4.90
N ALA A 68 -10.89 -1.01 3.94
CA ALA A 68 -9.75 -0.10 4.08
C ALA A 68 -9.90 0.84 5.28
N MET A 69 -11.10 1.38 5.48
CA MET A 69 -11.41 2.28 6.60
C MET A 69 -11.32 1.57 7.94
N ARG A 70 -11.90 0.38 8.04
CA ARG A 70 -11.87 -0.43 9.28
C ARG A 70 -10.45 -0.83 9.64
N GLU A 71 -9.68 -1.35 8.70
CA GLU A 71 -8.30 -1.77 8.93
C GLU A 71 -7.42 -0.58 9.36
N THR A 72 -7.61 0.59 8.76
CA THR A 72 -6.88 1.80 9.15
C THR A 72 -7.21 2.18 10.60
N SER A 73 -8.47 2.11 10.99
CA SER A 73 -8.89 2.37 12.37
C SER A 73 -8.27 1.36 13.35
N GLU A 74 -8.27 0.08 13.00
CA GLU A 74 -7.69 -0.98 13.84
C GLU A 74 -6.18 -0.86 13.96
N GLU A 75 -5.49 -0.62 12.87
CA GLU A 75 -4.03 -0.63 12.81
C GLU A 75 -3.39 0.61 13.43
N ILE A 76 -3.95 1.80 13.19
CA ILE A 76 -3.34 3.06 13.61
C ILE A 76 -4.27 4.02 14.36
N GLY A 77 -5.50 3.61 14.62
CA GLY A 77 -6.47 4.43 15.36
C GLY A 77 -7.00 5.64 14.59
N LEU A 78 -6.86 5.66 13.27
CA LEU A 78 -7.33 6.76 12.43
C LEU A 78 -8.73 6.47 11.90
N ASP A 79 -9.69 7.33 12.24
CA ASP A 79 -11.05 7.28 11.73
C ASP A 79 -11.14 8.07 10.41
N LEU A 80 -11.47 7.38 9.32
CA LEU A 80 -11.59 7.96 7.98
C LEU A 80 -13.01 8.38 7.62
N GLU A 81 -13.98 8.27 8.53
CA GLU A 81 -15.39 8.62 8.25
C GLU A 81 -15.57 10.06 7.78
N ASP A 82 -14.85 11.00 8.38
CA ASP A 82 -14.91 12.42 8.06
C ASP A 82 -13.86 12.85 7.02
N SER A 83 -13.11 11.91 6.46
CA SER A 83 -12.14 12.19 5.44
C SER A 83 -12.81 12.47 4.09
N LYS A 84 -12.10 13.16 3.21
CA LYS A 84 -12.53 13.31 1.81
C LYS A 84 -12.12 12.07 1.03
N TYR A 85 -13.09 11.30 0.56
CA TYR A 85 -12.82 10.17 -0.31
C TYR A 85 -12.54 10.64 -1.74
N LEU A 86 -11.37 10.28 -2.28
CA LEU A 86 -10.94 10.74 -3.61
C LEU A 86 -11.18 9.71 -4.71
N GLY A 87 -11.34 8.44 -4.37
CA GLY A 87 -11.62 7.39 -5.35
C GLY A 87 -10.80 6.13 -5.15
N ALA A 88 -10.95 5.22 -6.08
CA ALA A 88 -10.25 3.93 -6.09
C ALA A 88 -9.27 3.87 -7.26
N LEU A 89 -8.19 3.14 -7.09
CA LEU A 89 -7.26 2.79 -8.16
C LEU A 89 -7.55 1.37 -8.67
N ASP A 90 -6.93 1.00 -9.79
CA ASP A 90 -6.99 -0.36 -10.30
C ASP A 90 -6.50 -1.37 -9.27
N HIS A 91 -7.14 -2.53 -9.24
CA HIS A 91 -6.75 -3.62 -8.36
C HIS A 91 -5.37 -4.15 -8.74
N GLU A 92 -4.59 -4.51 -7.73
CA GLU A 92 -3.28 -5.15 -7.90
C GLU A 92 -3.33 -6.57 -7.36
N GLN A 93 -2.62 -7.47 -8.02
CA GLN A 93 -2.47 -8.83 -7.51
C GLN A 93 -1.29 -8.90 -6.55
N ALA A 94 -1.50 -9.52 -5.39
CA ALA A 94 -0.44 -9.70 -4.40
C ALA A 94 0.37 -10.97 -4.70
N ASN A 95 1.70 -10.81 -4.78
CA ASN A 95 2.66 -11.90 -5.01
C ASN A 95 3.78 -11.85 -3.97
N PRO A 96 3.50 -12.16 -2.68
CA PRO A 96 4.55 -12.07 -1.66
C PRO A 96 5.66 -13.10 -1.91
N ARG A 97 6.90 -12.64 -1.91
CA ARG A 97 8.11 -13.48 -2.07
C ARG A 97 8.04 -14.45 -3.26
N GLY A 98 7.50 -13.99 -4.41
CA GLY A 98 7.38 -14.82 -5.60
C GLY A 98 6.28 -15.87 -5.56
N ARG A 99 5.51 -15.94 -4.50
CA ARG A 99 4.32 -16.81 -4.43
C ARG A 99 3.16 -16.13 -5.14
N VAL A 100 2.48 -16.84 -6.01
CA VAL A 100 1.22 -16.37 -6.58
C VAL A 100 0.12 -16.65 -5.54
N LEU A 101 -0.31 -15.61 -4.84
CA LEU A 101 -1.52 -15.68 -4.04
C LEU A 101 -2.68 -15.21 -4.90
N ASN A 102 -3.78 -15.94 -4.89
CA ASN A 102 -5.00 -15.50 -5.55
C ASN A 102 -5.69 -14.44 -4.68
N MET A 103 -5.03 -13.29 -4.52
CA MET A 103 -5.52 -12.17 -3.72
C MET A 103 -5.42 -10.89 -4.52
N LEU A 104 -6.55 -10.18 -4.63
CA LEU A 104 -6.63 -8.87 -5.23
C LEU A 104 -6.63 -7.80 -4.14
N ILE A 105 -5.82 -6.77 -4.36
CA ILE A 105 -5.71 -5.62 -3.47
C ILE A 105 -6.37 -4.42 -4.14
N ALA A 106 -7.35 -3.84 -3.47
CA ALA A 106 -8.06 -2.65 -3.93
C ALA A 106 -7.54 -1.40 -3.20
N PRO A 107 -6.81 -0.50 -3.89
CA PRO A 107 -6.38 0.75 -3.28
C PRO A 107 -7.50 1.79 -3.31
N HIS A 108 -7.75 2.41 -2.16
CA HIS A 108 -8.70 3.52 -2.01
C HIS A 108 -7.97 4.74 -1.46
N VAL A 109 -8.28 5.92 -2.00
CA VAL A 109 -7.54 7.15 -1.70
C VAL A 109 -8.42 8.09 -0.88
N PHE A 110 -7.86 8.56 0.24
CA PHE A 110 -8.51 9.44 1.19
C PHE A 110 -7.64 10.67 1.44
N GLN A 111 -8.26 11.79 1.69
CA GLN A 111 -7.57 13.01 2.12
C GLN A 111 -8.08 13.41 3.49
N ILE A 112 -7.17 13.62 4.42
CA ILE A 112 -7.46 14.09 5.77
C ILE A 112 -6.97 15.51 5.97
N THR A 113 -7.51 16.18 6.98
CA THR A 113 -7.08 17.50 7.42
C THR A 113 -6.44 17.39 8.81
N GLY A 114 -5.57 18.34 9.12
CA GLY A 114 -4.93 18.41 10.42
C GLY A 114 -3.77 17.43 10.59
N ASP A 115 -3.38 17.25 11.84
CA ASP A 115 -2.26 16.40 12.24
C ASP A 115 -2.76 15.39 13.29
N PRO A 116 -3.31 14.26 12.85
CA PRO A 116 -3.91 13.30 13.78
C PRO A 116 -2.84 12.61 14.62
N ALA A 117 -3.20 12.31 15.85
CA ALA A 117 -2.42 11.40 16.69
C ALA A 117 -2.74 9.96 16.28
N PHE A 118 -1.70 9.12 16.22
CA PHE A 118 -1.86 7.71 15.90
C PHE A 118 -1.76 6.85 17.15
N THR A 119 -2.50 5.73 17.14
CA THR A 119 -2.43 4.68 18.14
C THR A 119 -2.13 3.36 17.42
N PRO A 120 -0.85 3.09 17.10
CA PRO A 120 -0.49 1.85 16.41
C PRO A 120 -0.81 0.63 17.26
N ASN A 121 -1.37 -0.41 16.61
CA ASN A 121 -1.57 -1.69 17.27
C ASN A 121 -0.32 -2.58 17.16
N HIS A 122 -0.42 -3.83 17.60
CA HIS A 122 0.71 -4.77 17.59
C HIS A 122 1.21 -5.14 16.18
N GLU A 123 0.43 -4.88 15.13
CA GLU A 123 0.81 -5.18 13.75
C GLU A 123 1.65 -4.08 13.11
N VAL A 124 1.73 -2.91 13.73
CA VAL A 124 2.38 -1.72 13.19
C VAL A 124 3.55 -1.32 14.08
N ALA A 125 4.75 -1.35 13.52
CA ALA A 125 5.95 -0.89 14.24
C ALA A 125 6.09 0.63 14.20
N GLU A 126 5.68 1.28 13.10
CA GLU A 126 5.90 2.71 12.90
C GLU A 126 4.91 3.27 11.89
N VAL A 127 4.50 4.52 12.08
CA VAL A 127 3.72 5.30 11.11
C VAL A 127 4.61 6.40 10.55
N VAL A 128 4.67 6.51 9.22
CA VAL A 128 5.60 7.40 8.52
C VAL A 128 4.85 8.25 7.50
N TRP A 129 5.04 9.57 7.57
CA TRP A 129 4.63 10.47 6.51
C TRP A 129 5.80 10.71 5.54
N ALA A 130 5.52 10.69 4.24
CA ALA A 130 6.52 10.98 3.22
C ALA A 130 5.99 12.06 2.26
N PRO A 131 6.88 12.96 1.76
CA PRO A 131 6.46 14.02 0.86
C PRO A 131 6.11 13.45 -0.52
N LEU A 132 4.86 13.62 -0.92
CA LEU A 132 4.32 13.01 -2.13
C LEU A 132 5.00 13.53 -3.40
N ASN A 133 5.25 14.83 -3.48
CA ASN A 133 5.89 15.43 -4.65
C ASN A 133 7.33 14.97 -4.84
N VAL A 134 8.05 14.72 -3.75
CA VAL A 134 9.44 14.21 -3.81
C VAL A 134 9.44 12.77 -4.33
N LEU A 135 8.48 11.97 -3.90
CA LEU A 135 8.30 10.60 -4.43
C LEU A 135 7.95 10.64 -5.92
N ALA A 136 6.99 11.48 -6.31
CA ALA A 136 6.57 11.61 -7.72
C ALA A 136 7.70 12.09 -8.63
N ALA A 137 8.62 12.91 -8.12
CA ALA A 137 9.79 13.38 -8.87
C ALA A 137 10.85 12.30 -9.08
N ASN A 138 10.71 11.14 -8.47
CA ASN A 138 11.62 9.99 -8.54
C ASN A 138 13.02 10.24 -7.96
N THR A 139 13.22 11.31 -7.21
CA THR A 139 14.53 11.63 -6.60
C THR A 139 14.90 10.65 -5.49
N LEU A 140 13.92 9.95 -4.91
CA LEU A 140 14.13 8.93 -3.89
C LEU A 140 14.19 7.52 -4.47
N HIS A 141 14.07 7.37 -5.79
CA HIS A 141 14.18 6.06 -6.42
C HIS A 141 15.55 5.44 -6.12
N SER A 142 15.52 4.18 -5.73
CA SER A 142 16.71 3.44 -5.34
C SER A 142 16.49 1.96 -5.61
N THR A 143 17.52 1.19 -5.38
CA THR A 143 17.46 -0.27 -5.46
C THR A 143 17.96 -0.89 -4.16
N GLU A 144 17.48 -2.08 -3.87
CA GLU A 144 17.98 -2.89 -2.77
C GLU A 144 18.12 -4.32 -3.23
N THR A 145 19.22 -4.96 -2.87
CA THR A 145 19.45 -6.37 -3.16
C THR A 145 18.95 -7.20 -1.98
N MET A 146 18.03 -8.10 -2.27
CA MET A 146 17.44 -8.99 -1.27
C MET A 146 17.40 -10.42 -1.81
N PRO A 147 17.51 -11.44 -0.94
CA PRO A 147 17.40 -12.82 -1.39
C PRO A 147 15.95 -13.14 -1.81
N MET A 148 15.81 -13.74 -3.00
CA MET A 148 14.56 -14.29 -3.48
C MET A 148 14.83 -15.69 -4.04
N GLY A 149 14.18 -16.71 -3.47
CA GLY A 149 14.41 -18.09 -3.87
C GLY A 149 15.87 -18.54 -3.69
N GLY A 150 16.55 -18.01 -2.66
CA GLY A 150 17.96 -18.32 -2.38
C GLY A 150 18.97 -17.57 -3.26
N ARG A 151 18.51 -16.66 -4.12
CA ARG A 151 19.37 -15.86 -5.03
C ARG A 151 19.30 -14.38 -4.68
N PRO A 152 20.46 -13.66 -4.68
CA PRO A 152 20.43 -12.20 -4.58
C PRO A 152 19.62 -11.62 -5.75
N THR A 153 18.63 -10.80 -5.43
CA THR A 153 17.75 -10.18 -6.43
C THR A 153 17.67 -8.69 -6.18
N ILE A 154 17.78 -7.90 -7.24
CA ILE A 154 17.69 -6.44 -7.16
C ILE A 154 16.24 -6.03 -7.27
N PHE A 155 15.78 -5.22 -6.33
CA PHE A 155 14.43 -4.65 -6.33
C PHE A 155 14.50 -3.14 -6.45
N ASN A 156 13.64 -2.60 -7.30
CA ASN A 156 13.43 -1.16 -7.44
C ASN A 156 12.42 -0.68 -6.40
N GLY A 157 12.57 0.55 -5.94
CA GLY A 157 11.66 1.15 -4.98
C GLY A 157 12.03 2.59 -4.66
N TYR A 158 11.46 3.11 -3.59
CA TYR A 158 11.78 4.43 -3.05
C TYR A 158 12.40 4.30 -1.67
N ARG A 159 13.53 4.99 -1.46
CA ARG A 159 14.20 5.05 -0.16
C ARG A 159 13.72 6.30 0.57
N LEU A 160 12.98 6.11 1.66
CA LEU A 160 12.51 7.21 2.50
C LEU A 160 13.60 7.65 3.48
N GLU A 161 13.34 8.75 4.21
CA GLU A 161 14.19 9.14 5.35
C GLU A 161 14.31 7.98 6.35
N ARG A 162 15.40 7.93 7.07
CA ARG A 162 15.76 6.87 8.01
C ARG A 162 15.90 5.48 7.37
N GLY A 163 16.01 5.42 6.04
CA GLY A 163 16.33 4.20 5.32
C GLY A 163 15.18 3.26 5.03
N HIS A 164 13.95 3.65 5.33
CA HIS A 164 12.78 2.83 4.98
C HIS A 164 12.68 2.66 3.47
N PHE A 165 12.47 1.44 3.00
CA PHE A 165 12.42 1.11 1.58
C PHE A 165 11.03 0.66 1.17
N VAL A 166 10.42 1.43 0.27
CA VAL A 166 9.09 1.15 -0.30
C VAL A 166 9.30 0.40 -1.61
N TRP A 167 8.93 -0.88 -1.64
CA TRP A 167 9.14 -1.76 -2.77
C TRP A 167 7.96 -2.72 -2.96
N GLY A 168 8.01 -3.57 -3.95
CA GLY A 168 7.01 -4.60 -4.19
C GLY A 168 5.62 -4.04 -4.49
N LEU A 169 4.62 -4.61 -3.85
CA LEU A 169 3.21 -4.22 -4.04
C LEU A 169 2.96 -2.75 -3.72
N THR A 170 3.47 -2.27 -2.60
CA THR A 170 3.31 -0.88 -2.17
C THR A 170 3.90 0.10 -3.20
N TYR A 171 5.06 -0.23 -3.73
CA TYR A 171 5.72 0.53 -4.81
C TYR A 171 4.88 0.53 -6.10
N ARG A 172 4.33 -0.63 -6.50
CA ARG A 172 3.48 -0.72 -7.69
C ARG A 172 2.20 0.10 -7.54
N ILE A 173 1.57 0.06 -6.39
CA ILE A 173 0.36 0.86 -6.09
C ILE A 173 0.70 2.35 -6.15
N LEU A 174 1.83 2.76 -5.58
CA LEU A 174 2.25 4.16 -5.58
C LEU A 174 2.49 4.67 -7.00
N LYS A 175 3.15 3.89 -7.87
CA LYS A 175 3.33 4.25 -9.27
C LYS A 175 1.99 4.35 -10.02
N SER A 176 1.08 3.44 -9.77
CA SER A 176 -0.28 3.47 -10.33
C SER A 176 -1.02 4.75 -9.91
N PHE A 177 -0.87 5.15 -8.65
CA PHE A 177 -1.43 6.40 -8.15
C PHE A 177 -0.87 7.60 -8.92
N PHE A 178 0.44 7.71 -9.07
CA PHE A 178 1.06 8.82 -9.81
C PHE A 178 0.59 8.88 -11.26
N ALA A 179 0.56 7.74 -11.94
CA ALA A 179 0.10 7.66 -13.32
C ALA A 179 -1.37 8.03 -13.49
N THR A 180 -2.20 7.72 -12.48
CA THR A 180 -3.64 8.03 -12.50
C THR A 180 -3.91 9.51 -12.30
N VAL A 181 -3.20 10.14 -11.35
CA VAL A 181 -3.42 11.57 -11.04
C VAL A 181 -2.75 12.51 -12.02
N ASP A 182 -1.71 12.05 -12.71
CA ASP A 182 -1.00 12.84 -13.71
C ASP A 182 -0.65 11.95 -14.91
N PRO A 183 -1.43 12.00 -16.00
CA PRO A 183 -1.14 11.21 -17.21
C PRO A 183 0.21 11.50 -17.86
N THR A 184 0.85 12.63 -17.53
CA THR A 184 2.18 13.00 -18.04
C THR A 184 3.32 12.53 -17.15
N TRP A 185 3.00 11.91 -16.00
CA TRP A 185 4.00 11.42 -15.06
C TRP A 185 4.91 10.39 -15.73
N GLN A 186 6.22 10.55 -15.54
CA GLN A 186 7.23 9.61 -16.05
C GLN A 186 7.65 8.67 -14.93
N PRO A 187 7.52 7.34 -15.13
CA PRO A 187 8.01 6.38 -14.15
C PRO A 187 9.54 6.46 -14.02
N PRO A 188 10.10 6.02 -12.89
CA PRO A 188 11.55 5.99 -12.73
C PRO A 188 12.21 5.01 -13.69
N ASN A 189 13.48 5.25 -13.99
CA ASN A 189 14.30 4.29 -14.73
C ASN A 189 14.62 3.11 -13.83
N GLU A 190 13.98 1.99 -14.08
CA GLU A 190 14.15 0.79 -13.27
C GLU A 190 15.31 -0.05 -13.78
N ILE A 191 16.00 -0.70 -12.84
CA ILE A 191 17.07 -1.66 -13.13
C ILE A 191 16.44 -3.06 -13.16
N ASP A 192 16.72 -3.80 -14.23
CA ASP A 192 16.25 -5.18 -14.41
C ASP A 192 17.11 -6.19 -13.64
#